data_3882fabee054cf91c54e5ff752f6095f
#
_entry.id   3882fabee054cf91c54e5ff752f6095f
#
_cell.length_a   1.000
_cell.length_b   1.000
_cell.length_c   1.000
_cell.angle_alpha   90.00
_cell.angle_beta   90.00
_cell.angle_gamma   90.00
#
_symmetry.space_group_name_H-M   'P 1'
#
loop_
_entity.id
_entity.type
_entity.pdbx_description
1 polymer ?
#
loop_
_entity_poly.entity_id
_entity_poly.type
_entity_poly.pdbx_seq_one_letter_code
_entity_poly.pdbx_strand_id
1 'polypeptide(L)'
;MCAEGGLMGNRIKEREEYIDGLVKKLTLDEKIGMIHGAGLFRTAGVPRLGIPELHMSDGPMGVRQEFVDNEWKGVYDKEDMVTYLPSNSAIAATWNPKRAKECGEVLGEEARGRGKDVILAPGINIKRTLLCGRNFEYMSEDPYLVSEMTVPLIKGIQKSDVAACVKHFAVNGQETNRLWVDTIVDKRTLYEMYLPGFDAAVNRAHSYSIMGAYNML
;
A
#
# COMPACT_ATOMS: atom_id res chain seq x y z
N MET A 1 -22.47 6.90 25.97
CA MET A 1 -21.37 6.11 25.38
C MET A 1 -21.72 4.67 24.96
N CYS A 2 -22.86 4.09 25.35
CA CYS A 2 -23.23 2.70 24.93
C CYS A 2 -24.07 2.58 23.64
N ALA A 3 -24.62 3.66 23.09
CA ALA A 3 -25.48 3.61 21.91
C ALA A 3 -24.69 3.55 20.56
N GLU A 4 -23.51 4.14 20.52
CA GLU A 4 -22.70 4.16 19.29
C GLU A 4 -22.06 2.80 18.98
N GLY A 5 -21.69 2.03 20.00
CA GLY A 5 -21.13 0.68 19.82
C GLY A 5 -22.14 -0.32 19.23
N GLY A 6 -23.41 -0.19 19.56
CA GLY A 6 -24.47 -1.05 19.03
C GLY A 6 -24.79 -0.76 17.55
N LEU A 7 -24.81 0.50 17.15
CA LEU A 7 -25.04 0.92 15.76
C LEU A 7 -23.88 0.52 14.84
N MET A 8 -22.64 0.63 15.32
CA MET A 8 -21.45 0.22 14.57
C MET A 8 -21.39 -1.31 14.40
N GLY A 9 -21.71 -2.07 15.45
CA GLY A 9 -21.79 -3.53 15.40
C GLY A 9 -22.85 -4.04 14.41
N ASN A 10 -24.02 -3.41 14.35
CA ASN A 10 -25.06 -3.77 13.38
C ASN A 10 -24.63 -3.49 11.94
N ARG A 11 -24.00 -2.35 11.66
CA ARG A 11 -23.50 -2.02 10.32
C ARG A 11 -22.40 -2.99 9.83
N ILE A 12 -21.52 -3.43 10.74
CA ILE A 12 -20.48 -4.42 10.39
C ILE A 12 -21.16 -5.75 10.03
N LYS A 13 -22.12 -6.21 10.85
CA LYS A 13 -22.83 -7.46 10.60
C LYS A 13 -23.62 -7.44 9.29
N GLU A 14 -24.35 -6.37 9.01
CA GLU A 14 -25.08 -6.18 7.75
C GLU A 14 -24.14 -6.22 6.53
N ARG A 15 -22.94 -5.62 6.66
CA ARG A 15 -21.92 -5.65 5.62
C ARG A 15 -21.36 -7.06 5.40
N GLU A 16 -21.07 -7.79 6.47
CA GLU A 16 -20.60 -9.18 6.39
C GLU A 16 -21.67 -10.09 5.72
N GLU A 17 -22.92 -9.98 6.14
CA GLU A 17 -24.02 -10.72 5.54
C GLU A 17 -24.20 -10.40 4.04
N TYR A 18 -24.01 -9.14 3.65
CA TYR A 18 -24.04 -8.72 2.25
C TYR A 18 -22.88 -9.33 1.45
N ILE A 19 -21.65 -9.26 1.99
CA ILE A 19 -20.44 -9.84 1.38
C ILE A 19 -20.61 -11.35 1.22
N ASP A 20 -21.04 -12.06 2.26
CA ASP A 20 -21.31 -13.49 2.22
C ASP A 20 -22.35 -13.85 1.14
N GLY A 21 -23.36 -13.00 1.00
CA GLY A 21 -24.36 -13.14 -0.05
C GLY A 21 -23.79 -13.02 -1.46
N LEU A 22 -22.83 -12.11 -1.67
CA LEU A 22 -22.10 -11.99 -2.94
C LEU A 22 -21.20 -13.19 -3.19
N VAL A 23 -20.40 -13.59 -2.18
CA VAL A 23 -19.48 -14.73 -2.29
C VAL A 23 -20.19 -16.03 -2.66
N LYS A 24 -21.39 -16.26 -2.14
CA LYS A 24 -22.22 -17.42 -2.50
C LYS A 24 -22.71 -17.40 -3.95
N LYS A 25 -22.86 -16.22 -4.55
CA LYS A 25 -23.31 -16.05 -5.95
C LYS A 25 -22.15 -16.12 -6.96
N LEU A 26 -20.91 -15.97 -6.52
CA LEU A 26 -19.72 -16.06 -7.37
C LEU A 26 -19.50 -17.50 -7.84
N THR A 27 -19.22 -17.67 -9.13
CA THR A 27 -18.70 -18.92 -9.68
C THR A 27 -17.25 -19.15 -9.23
N LEU A 28 -16.74 -20.37 -9.41
CA LEU A 28 -15.32 -20.66 -9.08
C LEU A 28 -14.37 -19.83 -9.94
N ASP A 29 -14.65 -19.71 -11.24
CA ASP A 29 -13.80 -18.94 -12.16
C ASP A 29 -13.77 -17.44 -11.79
N GLU A 30 -14.90 -16.87 -11.39
CA GLU A 30 -14.96 -15.49 -10.91
C GLU A 30 -14.15 -15.30 -9.62
N LYS A 31 -14.26 -16.22 -8.67
CA LYS A 31 -13.45 -16.21 -7.44
C LYS A 31 -11.96 -16.27 -7.76
N ILE A 32 -11.55 -17.16 -8.66
CA ILE A 32 -10.17 -17.28 -9.11
C ILE A 32 -9.73 -15.98 -9.80
N GLY A 33 -10.55 -15.43 -10.70
CA GLY A 33 -10.26 -14.18 -11.41
C GLY A 33 -10.01 -12.99 -10.47
N MET A 34 -10.73 -12.91 -9.35
CA MET A 34 -10.60 -11.80 -8.40
C MET A 34 -9.33 -11.86 -7.53
N ILE A 35 -8.70 -13.02 -7.36
CA ILE A 35 -7.52 -13.19 -6.48
C ILE A 35 -6.17 -13.08 -7.21
N HIS A 36 -6.17 -12.71 -8.48
CA HIS A 36 -4.97 -12.40 -9.24
C HIS A 36 -5.15 -11.14 -10.09
N GLY A 37 -4.05 -10.61 -10.64
CA GLY A 37 -4.10 -9.44 -11.53
C GLY A 37 -4.83 -9.76 -12.83
N ALA A 38 -5.75 -8.87 -13.24
CA ALA A 38 -6.39 -8.90 -14.56
C ALA A 38 -5.69 -7.98 -15.57
N GLY A 39 -4.67 -7.27 -15.13
CA GLY A 39 -3.81 -6.38 -15.88
C GLY A 39 -2.61 -5.99 -15.04
N LEU A 40 -1.77 -5.05 -15.52
CA LEU A 40 -0.57 -4.62 -14.80
C LEU A 40 -0.90 -4.04 -13.42
N PHE A 41 -2.00 -3.28 -13.31
CA PHE A 41 -2.37 -2.55 -12.10
C PHE A 41 -3.87 -2.58 -11.83
N ARG A 42 -4.51 -3.73 -12.05
CA ARG A 42 -5.93 -3.92 -11.73
C ARG A 42 -6.25 -5.36 -11.37
N THR A 43 -7.30 -5.55 -10.59
CA THR A 43 -7.93 -6.84 -10.35
C THR A 43 -9.15 -7.01 -11.26
N ALA A 44 -9.63 -8.23 -11.44
CA ALA A 44 -10.89 -8.45 -12.12
C ALA A 44 -12.07 -8.03 -11.24
N GLY A 45 -13.06 -7.39 -11.85
CA GLY A 45 -14.38 -7.20 -11.27
C GLY A 45 -15.34 -8.31 -11.69
N VAL A 46 -16.58 -8.26 -11.16
CA VAL A 46 -17.68 -9.15 -11.56
C VAL A 46 -18.91 -8.30 -11.87
N PRO A 47 -19.02 -7.75 -13.09
CA PRO A 47 -20.05 -6.76 -13.44
C PRO A 47 -21.48 -7.24 -13.22
N ARG A 48 -21.78 -8.53 -13.45
CA ARG A 48 -23.12 -9.10 -13.22
C ARG A 48 -23.57 -9.06 -11.75
N LEU A 49 -22.62 -8.91 -10.82
CA LEU A 49 -22.90 -8.78 -9.38
C LEU A 49 -22.63 -7.36 -8.85
N GLY A 50 -22.28 -6.42 -9.74
CA GLY A 50 -21.94 -5.05 -9.36
C GLY A 50 -20.61 -4.93 -8.62
N ILE A 51 -19.71 -5.92 -8.73
CA ILE A 51 -18.38 -5.88 -8.11
C ILE A 51 -17.42 -5.19 -9.10
N PRO A 52 -16.87 -4.02 -8.76
CA PRO A 52 -15.97 -3.29 -9.65
C PRO A 52 -14.57 -3.93 -9.72
N GLU A 53 -13.81 -3.57 -10.74
CA GLU A 53 -12.36 -3.72 -10.75
C GLU A 53 -11.73 -2.82 -9.68
N LEU A 54 -10.62 -3.23 -9.09
CA LEU A 54 -9.78 -2.35 -8.28
C LEU A 54 -8.61 -1.87 -9.12
N HIS A 55 -8.47 -0.56 -9.24
CA HIS A 55 -7.40 0.08 -9.97
C HIS A 55 -6.28 0.50 -9.03
N MET A 56 -5.06 0.11 -9.34
CA MET A 56 -3.87 0.40 -8.55
C MET A 56 -2.94 1.36 -9.28
N SER A 57 -2.15 2.11 -8.55
CA SER A 57 -1.02 2.84 -9.08
C SER A 57 0.20 2.68 -8.19
N ASP A 58 1.36 2.62 -8.80
CA ASP A 58 2.62 2.74 -8.08
C ASP A 58 2.85 4.20 -7.67
N GLY A 59 3.80 4.41 -6.77
CA GLY A 59 4.26 5.75 -6.47
C GLY A 59 4.25 6.13 -4.99
N PRO A 60 5.31 5.78 -4.21
CA PRO A 60 5.45 6.27 -2.84
C PRO A 60 5.81 7.76 -2.74
N MET A 61 6.21 8.40 -3.85
CA MET A 61 6.56 9.82 -3.93
C MET A 61 5.68 10.60 -4.90
N GLY A 62 4.48 10.11 -5.16
CA GLY A 62 3.52 10.67 -6.11
C GLY A 62 2.87 9.56 -6.93
N VAL A 63 1.66 9.82 -7.41
CA VAL A 63 0.95 8.86 -8.27
C VAL A 63 1.74 8.71 -9.56
N ARG A 64 1.99 7.48 -9.99
CA ARG A 64 2.70 7.25 -11.24
C ARG A 64 1.82 7.70 -12.43
N GLN A 65 2.49 8.12 -13.51
CA GLN A 65 1.83 8.37 -14.80
C GLN A 65 1.04 7.14 -15.28
N GLU A 66 0.02 7.37 -16.09
CA GLU A 66 -0.77 6.30 -16.67
C GLU A 66 0.03 5.51 -17.71
N PHE A 67 -0.25 4.22 -17.77
CA PHE A 67 0.27 3.33 -18.82
C PHE A 67 -0.83 2.92 -19.78
N VAL A 68 -0.43 2.64 -21.01
CA VAL A 68 -1.28 1.92 -21.97
C VAL A 68 -1.70 0.60 -21.33
N ASP A 69 -2.94 0.21 -21.48
CA ASP A 69 -3.48 -0.98 -20.83
C ASP A 69 -2.63 -2.22 -21.15
N ASN A 70 -2.20 -2.90 -20.10
CA ASN A 70 -1.35 -4.10 -20.17
C ASN A 70 0.04 -3.91 -20.80
N GLU A 71 0.50 -2.67 -21.00
CA GLU A 71 1.82 -2.36 -21.52
C GLU A 71 2.62 -1.50 -20.56
N TRP A 72 3.95 -1.70 -20.48
CA TRP A 72 4.87 -0.84 -19.74
C TRP A 72 5.23 0.43 -20.57
N LYS A 73 4.23 1.03 -21.20
CA LYS A 73 4.38 2.20 -22.03
C LYS A 73 3.53 3.33 -21.49
N GLY A 74 4.16 4.44 -21.11
CA GLY A 74 3.47 5.62 -20.63
C GLY A 74 2.54 6.24 -21.67
N VAL A 75 1.40 6.72 -21.25
CA VAL A 75 0.44 7.43 -22.12
C VAL A 75 0.97 8.80 -22.54
N TYR A 76 1.75 9.44 -21.66
CA TYR A 76 2.37 10.76 -21.88
C TYR A 76 1.36 11.88 -22.26
N ASP A 77 0.19 11.83 -21.67
CA ASP A 77 -0.77 12.93 -21.82
C ASP A 77 -0.25 14.19 -21.10
N LYS A 78 -0.43 15.35 -21.73
CA LYS A 78 -0.04 16.62 -21.13
C LYS A 78 -0.82 16.96 -19.87
N GLU A 79 -2.01 16.41 -19.71
CA GLU A 79 -2.85 16.56 -18.53
C GLU A 79 -2.56 15.51 -17.44
N ASP A 80 -1.68 14.53 -17.71
CA ASP A 80 -1.27 13.50 -16.75
C ASP A 80 -0.19 14.03 -15.78
N MET A 81 -0.47 15.16 -15.15
CA MET A 81 0.42 15.79 -14.19
C MET A 81 0.05 15.39 -12.76
N VAL A 82 1.06 15.13 -11.96
CA VAL A 82 0.95 14.77 -10.53
C VAL A 82 1.98 15.54 -9.72
N THR A 83 1.72 15.65 -8.42
CA THR A 83 2.69 16.21 -7.49
C THR A 83 3.82 15.20 -7.25
N TYR A 84 5.06 15.64 -7.50
CA TYR A 84 6.23 14.90 -7.04
C TYR A 84 6.51 15.28 -5.58
N LEU A 85 6.13 14.38 -4.67
CA LEU A 85 6.30 14.56 -3.24
C LEU A 85 7.77 14.37 -2.83
N PRO A 86 8.20 14.91 -1.68
CA PRO A 86 9.50 14.59 -1.12
C PRO A 86 9.69 13.08 -0.97
N SER A 87 10.93 12.60 -1.14
CA SER A 87 11.23 11.19 -0.91
C SER A 87 10.85 10.78 0.52
N ASN A 88 10.53 9.51 0.73
CA ASN A 88 10.22 9.03 2.08
C ASN A 88 11.39 9.26 3.05
N SER A 89 12.63 9.24 2.55
CA SER A 89 13.80 9.63 3.32
C SER A 89 13.74 11.09 3.78
N ALA A 90 13.34 12.01 2.90
CA ALA A 90 13.21 13.43 3.23
C ALA A 90 12.03 13.66 4.20
N ILE A 91 10.91 12.97 4.00
CA ILE A 91 9.78 13.04 4.94
C ILE A 91 10.21 12.55 6.33
N ALA A 92 10.89 11.41 6.42
CA ALA A 92 11.38 10.87 7.68
C ALA A 92 12.40 11.78 8.36
N ALA A 93 13.30 12.42 7.59
CA ALA A 93 14.29 13.36 8.10
C ALA A 93 13.68 14.62 8.76
N THR A 94 12.41 14.90 8.53
CA THR A 94 11.71 15.98 9.24
C THR A 94 11.40 15.67 10.69
N TRP A 95 11.39 14.39 11.08
CA TRP A 95 10.93 13.92 12.41
C TRP A 95 9.54 14.43 12.78
N ASN A 96 8.72 14.78 11.79
CA ASN A 96 7.44 15.43 11.99
C ASN A 96 6.28 14.59 11.43
N PRO A 97 5.56 13.83 12.27
CA PRO A 97 4.43 12.99 11.85
C PRO A 97 3.32 13.76 11.14
N LYS A 98 3.16 15.07 11.44
CA LYS A 98 2.18 15.90 10.75
C LYS A 98 2.54 16.08 9.27
N ARG A 99 3.82 16.26 8.94
CA ARG A 99 4.29 16.35 7.55
C ARG A 99 4.10 15.03 6.79
N ALA A 100 4.36 13.90 7.45
CA ALA A 100 4.06 12.60 6.85
C ALA A 100 2.57 12.46 6.53
N LYS A 101 1.69 12.88 7.44
CA LYS A 101 0.24 12.88 7.22
C LYS A 101 -0.17 13.78 6.05
N GLU A 102 0.34 15.01 5.98
CA GLU A 102 0.07 15.95 4.90
C GLU A 102 0.49 15.39 3.54
N CYS A 103 1.67 14.77 3.44
CA CYS A 103 2.10 14.07 2.22
C CYS A 103 1.16 12.92 1.87
N GLY A 104 0.70 12.16 2.86
CA GLY A 104 -0.27 11.10 2.66
C GLY A 104 -1.62 11.62 2.16
N GLU A 105 -2.09 12.74 2.68
CA GLU A 105 -3.34 13.37 2.23
C GLU A 105 -3.27 13.79 0.76
N VAL A 106 -2.20 14.46 0.34
CA VAL A 106 -1.98 14.84 -1.07
C VAL A 106 -1.94 13.59 -1.96
N LEU A 107 -1.17 12.58 -1.57
CA LEU A 107 -1.05 11.34 -2.34
C LEU A 107 -2.41 10.62 -2.48
N GLY A 108 -3.19 10.56 -1.41
CA GLY A 108 -4.52 9.94 -1.42
C GLY A 108 -5.52 10.73 -2.26
N GLU A 109 -5.53 12.06 -2.16
CA GLU A 109 -6.41 12.94 -2.95
C GLU A 109 -6.11 12.82 -4.45
N GLU A 110 -4.84 12.87 -4.85
CA GLU A 110 -4.44 12.71 -6.26
C GLU A 110 -4.75 11.30 -6.78
N ALA A 111 -4.48 10.25 -5.99
CA ALA A 111 -4.80 8.88 -6.38
C ALA A 111 -6.31 8.70 -6.59
N ARG A 112 -7.15 9.18 -5.68
CA ARG A 112 -8.62 9.14 -5.82
C ARG A 112 -9.10 9.95 -7.00
N GLY A 113 -8.58 11.17 -7.19
CA GLY A 113 -8.91 12.03 -8.33
C GLY A 113 -8.59 11.39 -9.69
N ARG A 114 -7.65 10.47 -9.72
CA ARG A 114 -7.24 9.69 -10.90
C ARG A 114 -7.92 8.31 -10.98
N GLY A 115 -8.96 8.07 -10.18
CA GLY A 115 -9.70 6.81 -10.19
C GLY A 115 -8.93 5.62 -9.66
N LYS A 116 -7.93 5.82 -8.78
CA LYS A 116 -7.19 4.73 -8.16
C LYS A 116 -7.83 4.35 -6.81
N ASP A 117 -7.99 3.06 -6.61
CA ASP A 117 -8.51 2.48 -5.38
C ASP A 117 -7.39 2.09 -4.41
N VAL A 118 -6.21 1.82 -4.95
CA VAL A 118 -5.02 1.40 -4.19
C VAL A 118 -3.80 2.15 -4.67
N ILE A 119 -3.05 2.73 -3.75
CA ILE A 119 -1.70 3.26 -4.01
C ILE A 119 -0.65 2.35 -3.38
N LEU A 120 0.34 1.93 -4.18
CA LEU A 120 1.41 1.04 -3.74
C LEU A 120 2.46 1.83 -2.94
N ALA A 121 2.06 2.27 -1.76
CA ALA A 121 2.80 3.13 -0.83
C ALA A 121 2.29 2.95 0.61
N PRO A 122 3.12 3.31 1.61
CA PRO A 122 4.51 3.69 1.56
C PRO A 122 5.49 2.51 1.45
N GLY A 123 6.71 2.78 0.98
CA GLY A 123 7.85 1.89 1.14
C GLY A 123 8.47 2.05 2.53
N ILE A 124 8.62 0.96 3.28
CA ILE A 124 9.05 1.02 4.69
C ILE A 124 10.15 0.03 5.08
N ASN A 125 10.81 -0.59 4.12
CA ASN A 125 11.93 -1.45 4.45
C ASN A 125 13.05 -0.67 5.16
N ILE A 126 13.70 -1.34 6.10
CA ILE A 126 14.84 -0.76 6.82
C ILE A 126 16.02 -0.57 5.87
N LYS A 127 16.64 0.59 5.90
CA LYS A 127 17.85 0.92 5.13
C LYS A 127 19.07 0.24 5.72
N ARG A 128 19.23 -1.04 5.46
CA ARG A 128 20.30 -1.85 6.02
C ARG A 128 21.65 -1.55 5.37
N THR A 129 21.66 -1.29 4.07
CA THR A 129 22.86 -0.96 3.30
C THR A 129 22.64 0.30 2.47
N LEU A 130 23.67 1.13 2.34
CA LEU A 130 23.63 2.33 1.51
C LEU A 130 23.56 2.00 0.00
N LEU A 131 23.91 0.77 -0.39
CA LEU A 131 23.98 0.34 -1.78
C LEU A 131 22.64 -0.15 -2.33
N CYS A 132 21.57 -0.21 -1.51
CA CYS A 132 20.24 -0.57 -2.00
C CYS A 132 19.69 0.53 -2.92
N GLY A 133 19.41 0.19 -4.18
CA GLY A 133 18.96 1.13 -5.19
C GLY A 133 17.58 1.76 -4.91
N ARG A 134 16.83 1.25 -3.92
CA ARG A 134 15.51 1.74 -3.52
C ARG A 134 15.50 2.49 -2.20
N ASN A 135 16.66 2.84 -1.64
CA ASN A 135 16.72 3.58 -0.38
C ASN A 135 15.99 4.94 -0.42
N PHE A 136 15.86 5.56 -1.59
CA PHE A 136 15.14 6.83 -1.76
C PHE A 136 13.65 6.72 -1.38
N GLU A 137 13.02 5.59 -1.61
CA GLU A 137 11.60 5.36 -1.30
C GLU A 137 11.36 4.78 0.11
N TYR A 138 12.40 4.42 0.84
CA TYR A 138 12.33 3.96 2.22
C TYR A 138 12.62 5.10 3.19
N MET A 139 12.17 4.97 4.44
CA MET A 139 12.21 6.06 5.41
C MET A 139 13.55 6.17 6.14
N SER A 140 13.96 5.12 6.86
CA SER A 140 15.09 5.16 7.80
C SER A 140 15.70 3.78 8.01
N GLU A 141 16.85 3.76 8.69
CA GLU A 141 17.43 2.57 9.30
C GLU A 141 16.87 2.27 10.70
N ASP A 142 16.21 3.26 11.32
CA ASP A 142 15.62 3.17 12.65
C ASP A 142 14.17 2.69 12.58
N PRO A 143 13.84 1.50 13.12
CA PRO A 143 12.48 0.95 13.08
C PRO A 143 11.46 1.79 13.85
N TYR A 144 11.89 2.52 14.90
CA TYR A 144 11.00 3.42 15.64
C TYR A 144 10.57 4.60 14.75
N LEU A 145 11.54 5.29 14.14
CA LEU A 145 11.24 6.40 13.23
C LEU A 145 10.38 5.94 12.05
N VAL A 146 10.70 4.78 11.46
CA VAL A 146 9.88 4.17 10.40
C VAL A 146 8.44 4.00 10.86
N SER A 147 8.22 3.44 12.05
CA SER A 147 6.87 3.21 12.59
C SER A 147 6.12 4.52 12.82
N GLU A 148 6.76 5.52 13.44
CA GLU A 148 6.12 6.79 13.78
C GLU A 148 5.79 7.65 12.54
N MET A 149 6.53 7.51 11.46
CA MET A 149 6.28 8.23 10.21
C MET A 149 5.30 7.47 9.29
N THR A 150 5.32 6.13 9.32
CA THR A 150 4.44 5.28 8.52
C THR A 150 2.97 5.45 8.89
N VAL A 151 2.66 5.44 10.19
CA VAL A 151 1.27 5.51 10.69
C VAL A 151 0.52 6.73 10.18
N PRO A 152 1.01 7.97 10.36
CA PRO A 152 0.31 9.15 9.87
C PRO A 152 0.25 9.22 8.34
N LEU A 153 1.28 8.75 7.62
CA LEU A 153 1.28 8.71 6.17
C LEU A 153 0.15 7.81 5.63
N ILE A 154 0.02 6.59 6.15
CA ILE A 154 -1.07 5.67 5.79
C ILE A 154 -2.43 6.28 6.09
N LYS A 155 -2.61 6.84 7.29
CA LYS A 155 -3.87 7.51 7.67
C LYS A 155 -4.21 8.69 6.76
N GLY A 156 -3.19 9.41 6.29
CA GLY A 156 -3.36 10.47 5.30
C GLY A 156 -3.88 9.94 3.97
N ILE A 157 -3.24 8.91 3.42
CA ILE A 157 -3.66 8.26 2.17
C ILE A 157 -5.11 7.75 2.27
N GLN A 158 -5.42 7.02 3.33
CA GLN A 158 -6.72 6.36 3.49
C GLN A 158 -7.87 7.33 3.80
N LYS A 159 -7.58 8.57 4.15
CA LYS A 159 -8.59 9.62 4.33
C LYS A 159 -9.41 9.89 3.05
N SER A 160 -8.81 9.68 1.89
CA SER A 160 -9.46 9.87 0.57
C SER A 160 -10.10 8.59 0.03
N ASP A 161 -10.37 7.59 0.87
CA ASP A 161 -10.92 6.30 0.48
C ASP A 161 -10.05 5.58 -0.57
N VAL A 162 -8.73 5.68 -0.42
CA VAL A 162 -7.72 4.97 -1.20
C VAL A 162 -6.97 4.03 -0.26
N ALA A 163 -6.85 2.78 -0.63
CA ALA A 163 -6.09 1.81 0.15
C ALA A 163 -4.59 2.11 0.06
N ALA A 164 -3.94 2.30 1.21
CA ALA A 164 -2.49 2.25 1.28
C ALA A 164 -2.04 0.79 1.19
N CYS A 165 -1.05 0.53 0.34
CA CYS A 165 -0.41 -0.78 0.20
C CYS A 165 1.03 -0.69 0.66
N VAL A 166 1.24 -0.91 1.96
CA VAL A 166 2.57 -0.81 2.57
C VAL A 166 3.50 -1.90 2.02
N LYS A 167 4.75 -1.54 1.72
CA LYS A 167 5.68 -2.41 0.99
C LYS A 167 7.13 -2.28 1.46
N HIS A 168 7.95 -3.29 1.24
CA HIS A 168 7.74 -4.64 0.70
C HIS A 168 7.90 -5.65 1.84
N PHE A 169 6.92 -6.46 2.09
CA PHE A 169 6.91 -7.41 3.21
C PHE A 169 7.53 -8.74 2.78
N ALA A 170 8.74 -9.12 3.25
CA ALA A 170 9.58 -8.34 4.15
C ALA A 170 11.04 -8.44 3.74
N VAL A 171 11.87 -7.57 4.33
CA VAL A 171 13.33 -7.60 4.21
C VAL A 171 13.86 -7.42 2.79
N ASN A 172 13.25 -6.54 1.98
CA ASN A 172 13.78 -6.16 0.68
C ASN A 172 14.93 -5.16 0.85
N GLY A 173 16.12 -5.65 1.24
CA GLY A 173 17.30 -4.84 1.55
C GLY A 173 18.24 -4.60 0.38
N GLN A 174 17.99 -5.20 -0.78
CA GLN A 174 18.78 -5.05 -2.01
C GLN A 174 17.92 -5.30 -3.26
N GLU A 175 18.41 -4.83 -4.42
CA GLU A 175 17.72 -4.98 -5.71
C GLU A 175 18.43 -5.95 -6.67
N THR A 176 19.70 -6.28 -6.41
CA THR A 176 20.44 -7.24 -7.24
C THR A 176 19.82 -8.63 -7.09
N ASN A 177 19.38 -9.22 -8.21
CA ASN A 177 18.73 -10.53 -8.26
C ASN A 177 17.52 -10.65 -7.32
N ARG A 178 16.78 -9.56 -7.07
CA ARG A 178 15.70 -9.50 -6.06
C ARG A 178 14.62 -10.57 -6.19
N LEU A 179 14.44 -11.15 -7.38
CA LEU A 179 13.48 -12.23 -7.65
C LEU A 179 13.99 -13.62 -7.22
N TRP A 180 15.28 -13.73 -6.93
CA TRP A 180 15.96 -15.02 -6.71
C TRP A 180 16.83 -15.05 -5.46
N VAL A 181 16.94 -13.91 -4.77
CA VAL A 181 17.77 -13.82 -3.56
C VAL A 181 17.05 -14.45 -2.38
N ASP A 182 17.78 -15.28 -1.63
CA ASP A 182 17.38 -15.78 -0.33
C ASP A 182 17.93 -14.85 0.75
N THR A 183 17.05 -14.28 1.55
CA THR A 183 17.40 -13.33 2.60
C THR A 183 17.50 -14.05 3.94
N ILE A 184 18.72 -14.19 4.42
CA ILE A 184 18.97 -14.83 5.72
C ILE A 184 19.03 -13.78 6.82
N VAL A 185 18.13 -13.89 7.78
CA VAL A 185 18.05 -13.03 8.95
C VAL A 185 17.64 -13.84 10.17
N ASP A 186 18.27 -13.58 11.31
CA ASP A 186 17.86 -14.23 12.56
C ASP A 186 16.55 -13.66 13.09
N LYS A 187 15.83 -14.46 13.89
CA LYS A 187 14.49 -14.09 14.39
C LYS A 187 14.49 -12.79 15.19
N ARG A 188 15.50 -12.57 16.01
CA ARG A 188 15.57 -11.36 16.85
C ARG A 188 15.68 -10.12 15.96
N THR A 189 16.61 -10.12 15.01
CA THR A 189 16.79 -9.02 14.06
C THR A 189 15.52 -8.81 13.22
N LEU A 190 14.88 -9.89 12.76
CA LEU A 190 13.64 -9.79 12.03
C LEU A 190 12.55 -9.07 12.84
N TYR A 191 12.31 -9.49 14.07
CA TYR A 191 11.24 -8.95 14.92
C TYR A 191 11.56 -7.58 15.51
N GLU A 192 12.83 -7.28 15.81
CA GLU A 192 13.19 -6.00 16.43
C GLU A 192 13.48 -4.89 15.40
N MET A 193 13.91 -5.23 14.18
CA MET A 193 14.33 -4.25 13.19
C MET A 193 13.41 -4.17 11.96
N TYR A 194 13.02 -5.30 11.38
CA TYR A 194 12.34 -5.29 10.09
C TYR A 194 10.81 -5.28 10.17
N LEU A 195 10.23 -5.96 11.16
CA LEU A 195 8.78 -6.07 11.30
C LEU A 195 8.08 -4.92 12.03
N PRO A 196 8.72 -4.13 12.93
CA PRO A 196 7.98 -3.12 13.70
C PRO A 196 7.23 -2.08 12.85
N GLY A 197 7.79 -1.67 11.71
CA GLY A 197 7.12 -0.75 10.78
C GLY A 197 5.84 -1.37 10.18
N PHE A 198 5.88 -2.66 9.84
CA PHE A 198 4.70 -3.39 9.33
C PHE A 198 3.67 -3.63 10.43
N ASP A 199 4.11 -3.97 11.65
CA ASP A 199 3.24 -4.06 12.81
C ASP A 199 2.49 -2.74 13.05
N ALA A 200 3.21 -1.63 13.05
CA ALA A 200 2.62 -0.30 13.19
C ALA A 200 1.64 0.04 12.04
N ALA A 201 1.98 -0.35 10.80
CA ALA A 201 1.09 -0.16 9.66
C ALA A 201 -0.22 -0.91 9.80
N VAL A 202 -0.19 -2.16 10.28
CA VAL A 202 -1.40 -2.99 10.46
C VAL A 202 -2.17 -2.58 11.71
N ASN A 203 -1.51 -2.59 12.87
CA ASN A 203 -2.19 -2.49 14.16
C ASN A 203 -2.50 -1.05 14.59
N ARG A 204 -1.75 -0.05 14.10
CA ARG A 204 -1.92 1.36 14.49
C ARG A 204 -2.50 2.23 13.37
N ALA A 205 -2.12 1.96 12.13
CA ALA A 205 -2.63 2.70 10.97
C ALA A 205 -3.81 2.03 10.28
N HIS A 206 -4.02 0.73 10.50
CA HIS A 206 -5.04 -0.08 9.83
C HIS A 206 -4.89 -0.03 8.31
N SER A 207 -3.69 -0.30 7.81
CA SER A 207 -3.41 -0.37 6.38
C SER A 207 -4.32 -1.40 5.71
N TYR A 208 -4.97 -1.02 4.61
CA TYR A 208 -5.92 -1.91 3.94
C TYR A 208 -5.25 -3.00 3.12
N SER A 209 -3.98 -2.83 2.75
CA SER A 209 -3.24 -3.84 2.00
C SER A 209 -1.74 -3.82 2.31
N ILE A 210 -1.08 -4.92 1.99
CA ILE A 210 0.37 -5.11 2.12
C ILE A 210 0.89 -5.75 0.84
N MET A 211 2.01 -5.26 0.33
CA MET A 211 2.70 -5.87 -0.80
C MET A 211 3.82 -6.79 -0.31
N GLY A 212 3.79 -8.05 -0.72
CA GLY A 212 4.87 -9.00 -0.49
C GLY A 212 6.17 -8.57 -1.19
N ALA A 213 7.30 -8.88 -0.57
CA ALA A 213 8.61 -8.71 -1.21
C ALA A 213 8.84 -9.84 -2.25
N TYR A 214 9.72 -9.58 -3.20
CA TYR A 214 10.09 -10.61 -4.18
C TYR A 214 11.10 -11.63 -3.66
N ASN A 215 11.95 -11.21 -2.70
CA ASN A 215 12.95 -12.08 -2.12
C ASN A 215 12.32 -13.19 -1.28
N MET A 216 13.00 -14.31 -1.23
CA MET A 216 12.70 -15.37 -0.28
C MET A 216 13.18 -14.98 1.12
N LEU A 217 12.48 -15.45 2.16
CA LEU A 217 12.76 -15.21 3.57
C LEU A 217 12.45 -16.45 4.39
#